data_96a655b65318a2c878e73384821d3126
#
_entry.id   96a655b65318a2c878e73384821d3126
#
_cell.length_a   1.000
_cell.length_b   1.000
_cell.length_c   1.000
_cell.angle_alpha   90.00
_cell.angle_beta   90.00
_cell.angle_gamma   90.00
#
_symmetry.space_group_name_H-M   'P 1'
#
loop_
_entity.id
_entity.type
_entity.pdbx_description
1 polymer ?
#
loop_
_entity_poly.entity_id
_entity_poly.type
_entity_poly.pdbx_seq_one_letter_code
_entity_poly.pdbx_strand_id
1 'polypeptide(L)'
;MNNFSVLECPVYFDKTNMLDMLSLSAGRAILCQNRLGEQIIADNSWGLDPMKGMIRFGEREFRAGILGSESEIQNTWLWSWAHTESGLPESSTAVSRRVKKLLPELPEFQTGKFMLDEVHNGHDLAMISCGVSHENICYYRCPYDGGAALVTISGLPEDIFAPVDSTAFLRQYIEIISGFYCDHRLLAAGFLY
;
A
#
# COMPACT_ATOMS: atom_id res chain seq x y z
N MET A 1 -2.03 4.98 19.91
CA MET A 1 -1.37 3.78 19.35
C MET A 1 -0.08 4.21 18.70
N ASN A 2 1.03 3.49 18.92
CA ASN A 2 2.27 3.81 18.21
C ASN A 2 2.10 3.41 16.74
N ASN A 3 2.18 4.38 15.84
CA ASN A 3 2.22 4.13 14.41
C ASN A 3 3.61 3.56 14.08
N PHE A 4 3.71 2.26 14.05
CA PHE A 4 4.95 1.54 13.81
C PHE A 4 5.22 1.44 12.30
N SER A 5 6.44 1.76 11.90
CA SER A 5 6.92 1.51 10.54
C SER A 5 7.70 0.20 10.50
N VAL A 6 7.52 -0.61 9.46
CA VAL A 6 8.29 -1.85 9.27
C VAL A 6 9.79 -1.62 9.22
N LEU A 7 10.23 -0.39 8.92
CA LEU A 7 11.66 -0.01 8.96
C LEU A 7 12.27 -0.06 10.37
N GLU A 8 11.43 -0.06 11.41
CA GLU A 8 11.80 -0.15 12.83
C GLU A 8 11.76 -1.59 13.37
N CYS A 9 11.44 -2.57 12.52
CA CYS A 9 11.38 -3.98 12.89
C CYS A 9 12.74 -4.44 13.47
N PRO A 10 12.77 -5.05 14.66
CA PRO A 10 14.02 -5.51 15.29
C PRO A 10 14.57 -6.81 14.67
N VAL A 11 13.80 -7.48 13.82
CA VAL A 11 14.24 -8.66 13.09
C VAL A 11 15.08 -8.20 11.91
N TYR A 12 16.23 -8.87 11.70
CA TYR A 12 17.09 -8.56 10.55
C TYR A 12 16.38 -8.84 9.23
N PHE A 13 16.43 -7.87 8.31
CA PHE A 13 15.95 -7.94 6.94
C PHE A 13 16.83 -7.06 6.03
N ASP A 14 16.83 -7.37 4.75
CA ASP A 14 17.56 -6.59 3.75
C ASP A 14 16.67 -5.47 3.19
N LYS A 15 16.98 -4.21 3.53
CA LYS A 15 16.26 -3.03 3.06
C LYS A 15 16.39 -2.77 1.55
N THR A 16 17.33 -3.45 0.89
CA THR A 16 17.54 -3.37 -0.57
C THR A 16 16.78 -4.47 -1.30
N ASN A 17 16.16 -5.40 -0.56
CA ASN A 17 15.42 -6.53 -1.11
C ASN A 17 13.92 -6.28 -1.09
N MET A 18 13.31 -6.23 -2.28
CA MET A 18 11.88 -5.99 -2.44
C MET A 18 11.03 -7.06 -1.73
N LEU A 19 11.44 -8.34 -1.77
CA LEU A 19 10.71 -9.44 -1.14
C LEU A 19 10.73 -9.34 0.40
N ASP A 20 11.86 -8.92 0.99
CA ASP A 20 11.96 -8.72 2.43
C ASP A 20 11.01 -7.60 2.88
N MET A 21 11.03 -6.47 2.16
CA MET A 21 10.17 -5.33 2.43
C MET A 21 8.68 -5.68 2.26
N LEU A 22 8.35 -6.44 1.22
CA LEU A 22 7.00 -6.92 0.97
C LEU A 22 6.54 -7.87 2.08
N SER A 23 7.38 -8.84 2.44
CA SER A 23 7.07 -9.81 3.50
C SER A 23 6.77 -9.14 4.84
N LEU A 24 7.56 -8.16 5.24
CA LEU A 24 7.32 -7.37 6.45
C LEU A 24 6.03 -6.56 6.39
N SER A 25 5.69 -6.03 5.22
CA SER A 25 4.53 -5.15 5.06
C SER A 25 3.21 -5.91 4.88
N ALA A 26 3.26 -7.10 4.25
CA ALA A 26 2.09 -7.82 3.76
C ALA A 26 1.10 -8.20 4.88
N GLY A 27 1.58 -8.67 6.02
CA GLY A 27 0.71 -9.17 7.09
C GLY A 27 -0.30 -8.13 7.55
N ARG A 28 0.19 -6.99 8.00
CA ARG A 28 -0.65 -5.88 8.44
C ARG A 28 -1.43 -5.24 7.29
N ALA A 29 -0.79 -5.09 6.12
CA ALA A 29 -1.46 -4.49 4.97
C ALA A 29 -2.67 -5.32 4.53
N ILE A 30 -2.53 -6.63 4.35
CA ILE A 30 -3.63 -7.52 3.94
C ILE A 30 -4.76 -7.52 4.98
N LEU A 31 -4.43 -7.59 6.28
CA LEU A 31 -5.42 -7.49 7.35
C LEU A 31 -6.25 -6.21 7.26
N CYS A 32 -5.58 -5.06 7.13
CA CYS A 32 -6.25 -3.78 7.03
C CYS A 32 -7.06 -3.66 5.73
N GLN A 33 -6.55 -4.22 4.61
CA GLN A 33 -7.26 -4.26 3.33
C GLN A 33 -8.54 -5.10 3.40
N ASN A 34 -8.52 -6.26 4.06
CA ASN A 34 -9.71 -7.09 4.26
C ASN A 34 -10.78 -6.32 5.03
N ARG A 35 -10.40 -5.68 6.14
CA ARG A 35 -11.32 -4.85 6.94
C ARG A 35 -11.83 -3.62 6.17
N LEU A 36 -10.97 -2.97 5.40
CA LEU A 36 -11.37 -1.88 4.51
C LEU A 36 -12.40 -2.36 3.50
N GLY A 37 -12.15 -3.54 2.89
CA GLY A 37 -13.08 -4.19 1.97
C GLY A 37 -14.45 -4.41 2.59
N GLU A 38 -14.49 -5.02 3.77
CA GLU A 38 -15.73 -5.37 4.47
C GLU A 38 -16.51 -4.17 5.02
N GLN A 39 -15.79 -3.18 5.60
CA GLN A 39 -16.43 -2.11 6.36
C GLN A 39 -16.70 -0.83 5.57
N ILE A 40 -15.91 -0.58 4.51
CA ILE A 40 -15.94 0.69 3.78
C ILE A 40 -16.30 0.48 2.32
N ILE A 41 -15.58 -0.42 1.62
CA ILE A 41 -15.78 -0.64 0.20
C ILE A 41 -17.07 -1.42 -0.03
N ALA A 42 -17.17 -2.63 0.51
CA ALA A 42 -18.33 -3.52 0.36
C ALA A 42 -18.94 -3.42 -1.07
N ASP A 43 -20.25 -3.16 -1.15
CA ASP A 43 -20.95 -2.96 -2.42
C ASP A 43 -21.09 -1.47 -2.83
N ASN A 44 -20.31 -0.58 -2.21
CA ASN A 44 -20.37 0.84 -2.48
C ASN A 44 -19.70 1.21 -3.81
N SER A 45 -20.32 2.11 -4.55
CA SER A 45 -19.66 2.78 -5.65
C SER A 45 -18.50 3.64 -5.13
N TRP A 46 -17.42 3.75 -5.89
CA TRP A 46 -16.29 4.61 -5.54
C TRP A 46 -16.12 5.76 -6.53
N GLY A 47 -15.42 6.80 -6.11
CA GLY A 47 -15.02 7.91 -6.95
C GLY A 47 -13.78 8.60 -6.41
N LEU A 48 -12.82 8.92 -7.28
CA LEU A 48 -11.57 9.61 -6.95
C LEU A 48 -11.61 11.04 -7.51
N ASP A 49 -11.33 12.03 -6.66
CA ASP A 49 -11.01 13.40 -7.05
C ASP A 49 -9.52 13.66 -6.80
N PRO A 50 -8.65 13.44 -7.79
CA PRO A 50 -7.22 13.56 -7.62
C PRO A 50 -6.77 15.01 -7.37
N MET A 51 -7.57 15.99 -7.84
CA MET A 51 -7.27 17.42 -7.65
C MET A 51 -7.52 17.86 -6.21
N LYS A 52 -8.54 17.29 -5.55
CA LYS A 52 -8.81 17.53 -4.14
C LYS A 52 -8.03 16.58 -3.22
N GLY A 53 -7.46 15.49 -3.75
CA GLY A 53 -6.86 14.42 -2.95
C GLY A 53 -7.89 13.69 -2.09
N MET A 54 -9.05 13.37 -2.66
CA MET A 54 -10.17 12.73 -1.98
C MET A 54 -10.67 11.50 -2.73
N ILE A 55 -11.03 10.46 -1.96
CA ILE A 55 -11.69 9.27 -2.48
C ILE A 55 -13.00 9.06 -1.72
N ARG A 56 -14.05 8.63 -2.43
CA ARG A 56 -15.37 8.38 -1.88
C ARG A 56 -15.78 6.94 -2.11
N PHE A 57 -16.42 6.35 -1.10
CA PHE A 57 -17.11 5.06 -1.16
C PHE A 57 -18.54 5.26 -0.66
N GLY A 58 -19.52 5.14 -1.55
CA GLY A 58 -20.90 5.52 -1.27
C GLY A 58 -21.00 7.01 -0.86
N GLU A 59 -21.45 7.27 0.37
CA GLU A 59 -21.55 8.62 0.93
C GLU A 59 -20.34 9.00 1.81
N ARG A 60 -19.41 8.07 2.06
CA ARG A 60 -18.24 8.30 2.93
C ARG A 60 -17.07 8.81 2.10
N GLU A 61 -16.44 9.87 2.55
CA GLU A 61 -15.31 10.50 1.88
C GLU A 61 -14.05 10.48 2.76
N PHE A 62 -12.89 10.20 2.15
CA PHE A 62 -11.60 10.04 2.83
C PHE A 62 -10.51 10.77 2.05
N ARG A 63 -9.42 11.11 2.73
CA ARG A 63 -8.25 11.67 2.08
C ARG A 63 -7.53 10.59 1.26
N ALA A 64 -7.14 10.94 0.04
CA ALA A 64 -6.39 10.08 -0.87
C ALA A 64 -5.06 10.71 -1.25
N GLY A 65 -3.99 9.92 -1.16
CA GLY A 65 -2.67 10.27 -1.67
C GLY A 65 -2.33 9.38 -2.86
N ILE A 66 -1.95 9.96 -3.99
CA ILE A 66 -1.66 9.19 -5.20
C ILE A 66 -0.25 8.63 -5.12
N LEU A 67 -0.12 7.31 -5.13
CA LEU A 67 1.17 6.61 -5.21
C LEU A 67 1.70 6.62 -6.64
N GLY A 68 0.92 6.13 -7.57
CA GLY A 68 1.30 5.99 -8.96
C GLY A 68 0.18 5.37 -9.78
N SER A 69 0.51 4.94 -10.98
CA SER A 69 -0.43 4.27 -11.89
C SER A 69 0.20 3.10 -12.62
N GLU A 70 -0.64 2.10 -12.88
CA GLU A 70 -0.34 0.97 -13.75
C GLU A 70 -0.90 1.25 -15.14
N SER A 71 -0.13 0.94 -16.17
CA SER A 71 -0.63 0.83 -17.55
C SER A 71 -0.74 -0.64 -17.92
N GLU A 72 -1.95 -1.12 -18.17
CA GLU A 72 -2.20 -2.48 -18.65
C GLU A 72 -1.73 -2.66 -20.10
N ILE A 73 -1.77 -1.59 -20.90
CA ILE A 73 -1.33 -1.59 -22.30
C ILE A 73 0.19 -1.72 -22.42
N GLN A 74 0.93 -1.01 -21.58
CA GLN A 74 2.40 -1.00 -21.60
C GLN A 74 3.02 -1.96 -20.59
N ASN A 75 2.22 -2.52 -19.69
CA ASN A 75 2.67 -3.30 -18.54
C ASN A 75 3.72 -2.55 -17.71
N THR A 76 3.45 -1.27 -17.36
CA THR A 76 4.39 -0.40 -16.66
C THR A 76 3.77 0.23 -15.43
N TRP A 77 4.62 0.51 -14.43
CA TRP A 77 4.36 1.40 -13.31
C TRP A 77 4.91 2.80 -13.59
N LEU A 78 4.17 3.82 -13.18
CA LEU A 78 4.62 5.22 -13.16
C LEU A 78 4.31 5.83 -11.80
N TRP A 79 5.34 6.20 -11.04
CA TRP A 79 5.17 6.91 -9.79
C TRP A 79 4.58 8.31 -9.99
N SER A 80 3.66 8.74 -9.11
CA SER A 80 3.06 10.08 -9.21
C SER A 80 4.10 11.21 -9.03
N TRP A 81 5.16 10.99 -8.26
CA TRP A 81 6.26 11.96 -8.11
C TRP A 81 7.09 12.15 -9.40
N ALA A 82 7.05 11.18 -10.32
CA ALA A 82 7.73 11.23 -11.59
C ALA A 82 6.85 11.75 -12.74
N HIS A 83 5.53 11.84 -12.53
CA HIS A 83 4.55 12.27 -13.54
C HIS A 83 4.41 13.80 -13.51
N THR A 84 5.42 14.52 -13.99
CA THR A 84 5.49 16.00 -13.94
C THR A 84 4.44 16.71 -14.79
N GLU A 85 3.92 16.03 -15.83
CA GLU A 85 2.90 16.57 -16.74
C GLU A 85 1.45 16.35 -16.27
N SER A 86 1.26 15.63 -15.16
CA SER A 86 -0.08 15.28 -14.67
C SER A 86 -0.92 16.48 -14.20
N GLY A 87 -0.26 17.61 -13.88
CA GLY A 87 -0.94 18.76 -13.28
C GLY A 87 -1.48 18.49 -11.86
N LEU A 88 -1.16 17.34 -11.25
CA LEU A 88 -1.61 16.99 -9.91
C LEU A 88 -1.02 17.94 -8.86
N PRO A 89 -1.83 18.37 -7.87
CA PRO A 89 -1.32 19.15 -6.75
C PRO A 89 -0.22 18.42 -5.98
N GLU A 90 0.73 19.16 -5.46
CA GLU A 90 1.83 18.59 -4.67
C GLU A 90 1.32 17.81 -3.43
N SER A 91 0.23 18.26 -2.82
CA SER A 91 -0.43 17.59 -1.72
C SER A 91 -0.92 16.17 -2.09
N SER A 92 -1.45 16.00 -3.29
CA SER A 92 -1.96 14.69 -3.76
C SER A 92 -0.84 13.69 -4.06
N THR A 93 0.38 14.16 -4.35
CA THR A 93 1.56 13.32 -4.63
C THR A 93 2.56 13.26 -3.46
N ALA A 94 2.27 13.90 -2.34
CA ALA A 94 3.17 14.00 -1.19
C ALA A 94 3.53 12.62 -0.61
N VAL A 95 2.58 11.69 -0.59
CA VAL A 95 2.79 10.33 -0.07
C VAL A 95 3.85 9.58 -0.88
N SER A 96 3.80 9.60 -2.20
CA SER A 96 4.78 8.91 -3.06
C SER A 96 6.19 9.49 -2.91
N ARG A 97 6.30 10.82 -2.76
CA ARG A 97 7.58 11.49 -2.49
C ARG A 97 8.15 11.12 -1.12
N ARG A 98 7.28 10.98 -0.11
CA ARG A 98 7.69 10.54 1.23
C ARG A 98 8.19 9.10 1.20
N VAL A 99 7.47 8.19 0.56
CA VAL A 99 7.86 6.78 0.44
C VAL A 99 9.20 6.66 -0.30
N LYS A 100 9.40 7.39 -1.39
CA LYS A 100 10.70 7.49 -2.07
C LYS A 100 11.85 7.84 -1.13
N LYS A 101 11.64 8.79 -0.21
CA LYS A 101 12.65 9.21 0.77
C LYS A 101 12.90 8.16 1.86
N LEU A 102 11.88 7.38 2.22
CA LEU A 102 11.98 6.32 3.23
C LEU A 102 12.69 5.07 2.72
N LEU A 103 12.70 4.86 1.40
CA LEU A 103 13.26 3.68 0.74
C LEU A 103 14.34 4.06 -0.29
N PRO A 104 15.43 4.75 0.14
CA PRO A 104 16.44 5.24 -0.79
C PRO A 104 17.27 4.13 -1.45
N GLU A 105 17.29 2.94 -0.85
CA GLU A 105 18.10 1.80 -1.27
C GLU A 105 17.35 0.83 -2.20
N LEU A 106 16.01 1.00 -2.34
CA LEU A 106 15.17 0.16 -3.23
C LEU A 106 15.06 0.82 -4.62
N PRO A 107 15.60 0.18 -5.68
CA PRO A 107 15.58 0.73 -7.04
C PRO A 107 14.18 1.03 -7.56
N GLU A 108 13.19 0.18 -7.23
CA GLU A 108 11.79 0.31 -7.65
C GLU A 108 11.14 1.60 -7.12
N PHE A 109 11.57 2.06 -5.96
CA PHE A 109 11.10 3.31 -5.35
C PHE A 109 11.91 4.54 -5.77
N GLN A 110 13.02 4.35 -6.48
CA GLN A 110 13.86 5.42 -7.03
C GLN A 110 13.68 5.62 -8.53
N THR A 111 13.21 4.60 -9.25
CA THR A 111 12.96 4.63 -10.69
C THR A 111 11.56 5.14 -10.98
N GLY A 112 11.44 6.26 -11.69
CA GLY A 112 10.14 6.93 -11.92
C GLY A 112 9.13 6.11 -12.73
N LYS A 113 9.62 5.36 -13.73
CA LYS A 113 8.82 4.45 -14.57
C LYS A 113 9.60 3.18 -14.84
N PHE A 114 8.94 2.02 -14.70
CA PHE A 114 9.55 0.71 -15.00
C PHE A 114 8.48 -0.32 -15.41
N MET A 115 8.95 -1.44 -15.96
CA MET A 115 8.09 -2.56 -16.36
C MET A 115 7.59 -3.30 -15.12
N LEU A 116 6.32 -3.67 -15.14
CA LEU A 116 5.73 -4.57 -14.14
C LEU A 116 6.02 -6.03 -14.52
N ASP A 117 6.12 -6.88 -13.52
CA ASP A 117 6.27 -8.33 -13.64
C ASP A 117 5.54 -9.04 -12.48
N GLU A 118 5.75 -10.34 -12.31
CA GLU A 118 5.10 -11.12 -11.26
C GLU A 118 5.54 -10.72 -9.83
N VAL A 119 6.71 -10.12 -9.71
CA VAL A 119 7.32 -9.71 -8.41
C VAL A 119 7.14 -8.21 -8.16
N HIS A 120 6.99 -7.41 -9.22
CA HIS A 120 6.91 -5.96 -9.16
C HIS A 120 5.57 -5.51 -9.75
N ASN A 121 4.53 -5.51 -8.96
CA ASN A 121 3.20 -5.05 -9.34
C ASN A 121 2.73 -3.91 -8.41
N GLY A 122 1.69 -3.20 -8.80
CA GLY A 122 1.23 -2.05 -8.04
C GLY A 122 0.70 -2.38 -6.66
N HIS A 123 0.16 -3.59 -6.45
CA HIS A 123 -0.30 -4.02 -5.12
C HIS A 123 0.87 -4.18 -4.15
N ASP A 124 1.98 -4.78 -4.59
CA ASP A 124 3.18 -4.97 -3.77
C ASP A 124 3.81 -3.63 -3.41
N LEU A 125 3.92 -2.72 -4.39
CA LEU A 125 4.40 -1.36 -4.16
C LEU A 125 3.50 -0.59 -3.16
N ALA A 126 2.19 -0.77 -3.25
CA ALA A 126 1.25 -0.13 -2.34
C ALA A 126 1.30 -0.73 -0.92
N MET A 127 1.43 -2.07 -0.79
CA MET A 127 1.59 -2.73 0.51
C MET A 127 2.85 -2.26 1.23
N ILE A 128 3.99 -2.21 0.52
CA ILE A 128 5.24 -1.68 1.08
C ILE A 128 5.07 -0.21 1.47
N SER A 129 4.44 0.60 0.60
CA SER A 129 4.20 2.02 0.89
C SER A 129 3.38 2.23 2.16
N CYS A 130 2.37 1.39 2.41
CA CYS A 130 1.60 1.40 3.65
C CYS A 130 2.45 0.96 4.84
N GLY A 131 3.23 -0.11 4.69
CA GLY A 131 4.05 -0.68 5.76
C GLY A 131 5.15 0.25 6.27
N VAL A 132 5.81 1.00 5.38
CA VAL A 132 6.86 1.95 5.77
C VAL A 132 6.31 3.26 6.32
N SER A 133 5.03 3.54 6.11
CA SER A 133 4.40 4.76 6.63
C SER A 133 4.20 4.66 8.14
N HIS A 134 4.53 5.76 8.86
CA HIS A 134 4.17 5.93 10.28
C HIS A 134 2.69 6.31 10.47
N GLU A 135 1.89 6.33 9.40
CA GLU A 135 0.47 6.68 9.44
C GLU A 135 -0.40 5.43 9.28
N ASN A 136 -1.56 5.43 9.91
CA ASN A 136 -2.60 4.43 9.69
C ASN A 136 -3.27 4.70 8.34
N ILE A 137 -2.79 4.00 7.30
CA ILE A 137 -3.29 4.11 5.93
C ILE A 137 -3.54 2.72 5.33
N CYS A 138 -4.53 2.65 4.47
CA CYS A 138 -4.75 1.55 3.53
C CYS A 138 -4.48 2.05 2.11
N TYR A 139 -4.64 1.18 1.12
CA TYR A 139 -4.58 1.59 -0.28
C TYR A 139 -5.81 1.12 -1.05
N TYR A 140 -6.04 1.70 -2.22
CA TYR A 140 -7.09 1.26 -3.15
C TYR A 140 -6.58 1.36 -4.59
N ARG A 141 -6.92 0.33 -5.37
CA ARG A 141 -6.67 0.31 -6.82
C ARG A 141 -7.90 0.90 -7.51
N CYS A 142 -7.74 2.07 -8.09
CA CYS A 142 -8.78 2.81 -8.82
C CYS A 142 -8.68 2.49 -10.31
N PRO A 143 -9.44 1.52 -10.85
CA PRO A 143 -9.35 1.16 -12.25
C PRO A 143 -9.90 2.26 -13.16
N TYR A 144 -9.27 2.41 -14.34
CA TYR A 144 -9.73 3.23 -15.44
C TYR A 144 -9.41 2.52 -16.77
N ASP A 145 -9.91 3.04 -17.88
CA ASP A 145 -9.67 2.43 -19.20
C ASP A 145 -8.15 2.38 -19.52
N GLY A 146 -7.61 1.17 -19.68
CA GLY A 146 -6.19 0.90 -19.96
C GLY A 146 -5.25 0.90 -18.77
N GLY A 147 -5.76 0.93 -17.51
CA GLY A 147 -4.91 0.82 -16.33
C GLY A 147 -5.61 1.07 -15.00
N ALA A 148 -4.82 1.42 -13.99
CA ALA A 148 -5.34 1.81 -12.68
C ALA A 148 -4.43 2.81 -11.97
N ALA A 149 -5.01 3.71 -11.18
CA ALA A 149 -4.27 4.48 -10.20
C ALA A 149 -4.28 3.76 -8.84
N LEU A 150 -3.13 3.73 -8.17
CA LEU A 150 -3.07 3.26 -6.78
C LEU A 150 -2.93 4.47 -5.86
N VAL A 151 -3.82 4.51 -4.88
CA VAL A 151 -3.91 5.61 -3.92
C VAL A 151 -3.85 5.09 -2.49
N THR A 152 -3.23 5.84 -1.60
CA THR A 152 -3.38 5.60 -0.17
C THR A 152 -4.62 6.29 0.35
N ILE A 153 -5.23 5.73 1.38
CA ILE A 153 -6.42 6.26 2.05
C ILE A 153 -6.07 6.51 3.50
N SER A 154 -6.34 7.72 3.99
CA SER A 154 -6.15 8.11 5.38
C SER A 154 -7.42 8.70 6.00
N GLY A 155 -7.46 8.78 7.34
CA GLY A 155 -8.67 9.19 8.07
C GLY A 155 -9.73 8.08 8.18
N LEU A 156 -9.30 6.84 7.99
CA LEU A 156 -10.14 5.65 8.18
C LEU A 156 -10.45 5.41 9.68
N PRO A 157 -11.55 4.71 10.01
CA PRO A 157 -11.87 4.29 11.36
C PRO A 157 -10.73 3.50 12.02
N GLU A 158 -10.54 3.68 13.32
CA GLU A 158 -9.44 3.04 14.07
C GLU A 158 -9.55 1.52 14.15
N ASP A 159 -10.74 0.96 14.08
CA ASP A 159 -11.00 -0.49 14.11
C ASP A 159 -10.43 -1.23 12.90
N ILE A 160 -10.23 -0.54 11.76
CA ILE A 160 -9.51 -1.10 10.61
C ILE A 160 -8.07 -1.49 10.99
N PHE A 161 -7.46 -0.71 11.88
CA PHE A 161 -6.07 -0.88 12.32
C PHE A 161 -5.93 -1.57 13.67
N ALA A 162 -7.04 -2.03 14.26
CA ALA A 162 -7.04 -2.68 15.56
C ALA A 162 -6.21 -3.97 15.53
N PRO A 163 -5.49 -4.29 16.63
CA PRO A 163 -4.80 -5.58 16.77
C PRO A 163 -5.75 -6.76 16.58
N VAL A 164 -5.21 -7.90 16.23
CA VAL A 164 -5.94 -9.18 16.22
C VAL A 164 -5.53 -10.03 17.42
N ASP A 165 -6.44 -10.89 17.85
CA ASP A 165 -6.09 -11.93 18.83
C ASP A 165 -5.24 -13.04 18.17
N SER A 166 -4.68 -13.92 18.99
CA SER A 166 -3.80 -15.00 18.51
C SER A 166 -4.48 -15.98 17.56
N THR A 167 -5.78 -16.19 17.70
CA THR A 167 -6.54 -17.12 16.82
C THR A 167 -6.75 -16.48 15.45
N ALA A 168 -7.14 -15.22 15.40
CA ALA A 168 -7.30 -14.46 14.17
C ALA A 168 -5.94 -14.27 13.45
N PHE A 169 -4.86 -14.01 14.22
CA PHE A 169 -3.49 -13.96 13.69
C PHE A 169 -3.12 -15.28 13.00
N LEU A 170 -3.26 -16.43 13.68
CA LEU A 170 -2.89 -17.72 13.11
C LEU A 170 -3.68 -18.05 11.84
N ARG A 171 -4.98 -17.81 11.84
CA ARG A 171 -5.82 -18.03 10.67
C ARG A 171 -5.34 -17.20 9.50
N GLN A 172 -5.12 -15.92 9.69
CA GLN A 172 -4.71 -15.00 8.65
C GLN A 172 -3.29 -15.26 8.16
N TYR A 173 -2.38 -15.59 9.08
CA TYR A 173 -1.01 -15.99 8.73
C TYR A 173 -0.99 -17.22 7.83
N ILE A 174 -1.76 -18.28 8.18
CA ILE A 174 -1.87 -19.50 7.36
C ILE A 174 -2.47 -19.19 5.98
N GLU A 175 -3.50 -18.36 5.93
CA GLU A 175 -4.13 -17.94 4.68
C GLU A 175 -3.12 -17.24 3.76
N ILE A 176 -2.35 -16.29 4.28
CA ILE A 176 -1.35 -15.54 3.52
C ILE A 176 -0.25 -16.47 3.00
N ILE A 177 0.36 -17.30 3.85
CA ILE A 177 1.45 -18.19 3.41
C ILE A 177 1.00 -19.29 2.43
N SER A 178 -0.31 -19.55 2.35
CA SER A 178 -0.88 -20.52 1.41
C SER A 178 -1.08 -19.97 0.01
N GLY A 179 -1.17 -18.65 -0.15
CA GLY A 179 -1.48 -18.01 -1.43
C GLY A 179 -0.54 -16.87 -1.82
N PHE A 180 0.41 -16.51 -0.96
CA PHE A 180 1.29 -15.37 -1.18
C PHE A 180 2.76 -15.76 -0.98
N TYR A 181 3.59 -15.47 -1.98
CA TYR A 181 5.02 -15.74 -1.89
C TYR A 181 5.72 -14.70 -1.00
N CYS A 182 6.24 -15.15 0.14
CA CYS A 182 6.90 -14.28 1.13
C CYS A 182 7.88 -15.05 2.04
N ASP A 183 8.79 -14.35 2.69
CA ASP A 183 9.54 -14.89 3.83
C ASP A 183 8.61 -14.98 5.05
N HIS A 184 8.32 -16.20 5.48
CA HIS A 184 7.37 -16.48 6.56
C HIS A 184 7.80 -15.89 7.90
N ARG A 185 9.11 -15.81 8.17
CA ARG A 185 9.65 -15.22 9.40
C ARG A 185 9.42 -13.70 9.40
N LEU A 186 9.68 -13.04 8.28
CA LEU A 186 9.47 -11.59 8.13
C LEU A 186 7.98 -11.25 8.14
N LEU A 187 7.14 -12.07 7.51
CA LEU A 187 5.69 -11.92 7.58
C LEU A 187 5.19 -11.96 9.03
N ALA A 188 5.63 -12.96 9.81
CA ALA A 188 5.27 -13.06 11.23
C ALA A 188 5.73 -11.83 12.02
N ALA A 189 6.96 -11.35 11.78
CA ALA A 189 7.47 -10.14 12.41
C ALA A 189 6.61 -8.91 12.08
N GLY A 190 6.24 -8.72 10.82
CA GLY A 190 5.41 -7.61 10.37
C GLY A 190 3.98 -7.59 10.96
N PHE A 191 3.48 -8.74 11.42
CA PHE A 191 2.22 -8.81 12.17
C PHE A 191 2.35 -8.39 13.63
N LEU A 192 3.51 -8.67 14.24
CA LEU A 192 3.73 -8.49 15.68
C LEU A 192 4.16 -7.07 16.05
N TYR A 193 4.62 -6.31 15.07
CA TYR A 193 5.09 -4.93 15.18
C TYR A 193 4.25 -3.97 14.36
#